data_412100d78fdb5e8134d7b9bd5b0fdd0b
#
_entry.id   412100d78fdb5e8134d7b9bd5b0fdd0b
#
_cell.length_a   1.000
_cell.length_b   1.000
_cell.length_c   1.000
_cell.angle_alpha   90.00
_cell.angle_beta   90.00
_cell.angle_gamma   90.00
#
_symmetry.space_group_name_H-M   'P 1'
#
loop_
_entity.id
_entity.type
_entity.pdbx_description
1 polymer ?
#
loop_
_entity_poly.entity_id
_entity_poly.type
_entity_poly.pdbx_seq_one_letter_code
_entity_poly.pdbx_strand_id
1 'polypeptide(L)'
;MDLYDKLVDYSQSDVYPFHMPGHKRQVGNPFLQEFPNPYAIDITEIPGFDNLHDPQGLILEAMERMAGLYHAKKSYLLVGGSTCGNLTAVFSALPQKGCILMGRGSHKSIYHAAWLRQCRIVYTYPKVGQIGMIEGTSIAEYEQALQVNPDIGAIVVTSPTYEGMLEPLD
;
A
#
# COMPACT_ATOMS: atom_id res chain seq x y z
N MET A 1 13.49 -32.42 -6.68
CA MET A 1 13.06 -31.13 -7.34
C MET A 1 13.47 -30.02 -6.39
N ASP A 2 14.35 -29.16 -6.83
CA ASP A 2 14.76 -28.01 -6.04
C ASP A 2 13.78 -26.82 -6.24
N LEU A 3 14.04 -25.70 -5.57
CA LEU A 3 13.17 -24.51 -5.64
C LEU A 3 13.14 -23.94 -7.06
N TYR A 4 14.26 -23.96 -7.78
CA TYR A 4 14.35 -23.44 -9.14
C TYR A 4 13.47 -24.27 -10.09
N ASP A 5 13.61 -25.59 -10.08
CA ASP A 5 12.80 -26.51 -10.90
C ASP A 5 11.31 -26.28 -10.65
N LYS A 6 10.93 -26.17 -9.37
CA LYS A 6 9.54 -25.92 -8.99
C LYS A 6 9.00 -24.58 -9.49
N LEU A 7 9.81 -23.53 -9.51
CA LEU A 7 9.44 -22.22 -10.06
C LEU A 7 9.31 -22.27 -11.59
N VAL A 8 10.18 -23.00 -12.27
CA VAL A 8 10.09 -23.21 -13.72
C VAL A 8 8.81 -23.95 -14.07
N ASP A 9 8.52 -25.07 -13.41
CA ASP A 9 7.28 -25.84 -13.62
C ASP A 9 6.04 -24.97 -13.37
N TYR A 10 6.04 -24.19 -12.28
CA TYR A 10 4.95 -23.26 -11.98
C TYR A 10 4.80 -22.19 -13.07
N SER A 11 5.91 -21.66 -13.60
CA SER A 11 5.87 -20.62 -14.65
C SER A 11 5.20 -21.09 -15.95
N GLN A 12 5.28 -22.39 -16.23
CA GLN A 12 4.73 -23.04 -17.41
C GLN A 12 3.33 -23.65 -17.17
N SER A 13 2.86 -23.64 -15.93
CA SER A 13 1.54 -24.19 -15.58
C SER A 13 0.39 -23.29 -16.10
N ASP A 14 -0.77 -23.89 -16.30
CA ASP A 14 -2.01 -23.22 -16.68
C ASP A 14 -2.76 -22.61 -15.48
N VAL A 15 -2.20 -22.74 -14.26
CA VAL A 15 -2.77 -22.17 -13.04
C VAL A 15 -2.76 -20.64 -13.11
N TYR A 16 -3.93 -20.01 -13.04
CA TYR A 16 -4.04 -18.56 -13.01
C TYR A 16 -3.60 -17.99 -11.63
N PRO A 17 -2.64 -17.05 -11.60
CA PRO A 17 -2.02 -16.59 -10.37
C PRO A 17 -2.86 -15.49 -9.69
N PHE A 18 -3.76 -15.86 -8.80
CA PHE A 18 -4.52 -14.90 -7.96
C PHE A 18 -3.71 -14.31 -6.81
N HIS A 19 -2.49 -14.83 -6.58
CA HIS A 19 -1.58 -14.29 -5.55
C HIS A 19 -0.86 -13.02 -6.01
N MET A 20 -0.24 -12.33 -5.08
CA MET A 20 0.71 -11.24 -5.38
C MET A 20 2.05 -11.82 -5.90
N PRO A 21 2.77 -11.06 -6.78
CA PRO A 21 2.45 -9.77 -7.35
C PRO A 21 1.35 -9.81 -8.41
N GLY A 22 0.67 -8.65 -8.60
CA GLY A 22 -0.54 -8.53 -9.43
C GLY A 22 -0.34 -8.61 -10.95
N HIS A 23 0.89 -8.79 -11.47
CA HIS A 23 1.16 -8.82 -12.92
C HIS A 23 0.58 -10.05 -13.65
N LYS A 24 0.14 -11.07 -12.90
CA LYS A 24 -0.56 -12.26 -13.42
C LYS A 24 0.19 -13.02 -14.51
N ARG A 25 1.52 -12.98 -14.50
CA ARG A 25 2.40 -13.58 -15.53
C ARG A 25 2.06 -13.14 -16.97
N GLN A 26 1.45 -11.95 -17.12
CA GLN A 26 1.08 -11.44 -18.45
C GLN A 26 2.32 -10.99 -19.20
N VAL A 27 2.71 -11.79 -20.20
CA VAL A 27 3.84 -11.50 -21.13
C VAL A 27 3.50 -10.46 -22.20
N GLY A 28 2.24 -10.04 -22.31
CA GLY A 28 1.78 -9.06 -23.29
C GLY A 28 1.98 -7.59 -22.89
N ASN A 29 2.62 -7.32 -21.76
CA ASN A 29 2.94 -5.96 -21.35
C ASN A 29 4.06 -5.40 -22.25
N PRO A 30 3.85 -4.28 -22.98
CA PRO A 30 4.86 -3.68 -23.84
C PRO A 30 6.18 -3.37 -23.11
N PHE A 31 6.15 -3.01 -21.84
CA PHE A 31 7.35 -2.76 -21.03
C PHE A 31 8.23 -4.00 -20.85
N LEU A 32 7.64 -5.21 -20.76
CA LEU A 32 8.39 -6.45 -20.62
C LEU A 32 9.06 -6.91 -21.93
N GLN A 33 8.56 -6.42 -23.09
CA GLN A 33 9.19 -6.66 -24.38
C GLN A 33 10.41 -5.76 -24.59
N GLU A 34 10.34 -4.53 -24.05
CA GLU A 34 11.43 -3.56 -24.14
C GLU A 34 12.62 -3.92 -23.21
N PHE A 35 12.32 -4.51 -22.04
CA PHE A 35 13.33 -4.89 -21.03
C PHE A 35 13.21 -6.36 -20.64
N PRO A 36 13.51 -7.32 -21.55
CA PRO A 36 13.36 -8.74 -21.27
C PRO A 36 14.34 -9.25 -20.20
N ASN A 37 15.47 -8.57 -20.01
CA ASN A 37 16.48 -8.90 -19.00
C ASN A 37 16.55 -7.77 -17.93
N PRO A 38 16.03 -7.97 -16.71
CA PRO A 38 16.06 -6.95 -15.66
C PRO A 38 17.48 -6.52 -15.27
N TYR A 39 18.47 -7.38 -15.41
CA TYR A 39 19.87 -7.03 -15.10
C TYR A 39 20.46 -6.01 -16.07
N ALA A 40 19.87 -5.83 -17.26
CA ALA A 40 20.31 -4.83 -18.21
C ALA A 40 20.04 -3.39 -17.75
N ILE A 41 19.12 -3.20 -16.81
CA ILE A 41 18.70 -1.91 -16.24
C ILE A 41 18.93 -1.82 -14.73
N ASP A 42 19.58 -2.82 -14.13
CA ASP A 42 19.95 -2.81 -12.71
C ASP A 42 21.25 -2.03 -12.54
N ILE A 43 21.12 -0.80 -11.99
CA ILE A 43 22.22 0.14 -11.83
C ILE A 43 22.20 0.75 -10.43
N THR A 44 23.29 1.34 -10.02
CA THR A 44 23.42 2.20 -8.84
C THR A 44 23.46 3.69 -9.24
N GLU A 45 23.89 4.58 -8.35
CA GLU A 45 24.02 6.02 -8.57
C GLU A 45 25.23 6.33 -9.48
N ILE A 46 25.10 6.06 -10.78
CA ILE A 46 26.12 6.36 -11.78
C ILE A 46 25.88 7.72 -12.45
N PRO A 47 26.93 8.36 -13.04
CA PRO A 47 26.76 9.62 -13.75
C PRO A 47 25.68 9.56 -14.83
N GLY A 48 24.80 10.57 -14.83
CA GLY A 48 23.65 10.63 -15.74
C GLY A 48 22.36 10.00 -15.21
N PHE A 49 22.43 9.30 -14.07
CA PHE A 49 21.28 8.81 -13.31
C PHE A 49 21.26 9.45 -11.92
N ASP A 50 20.09 9.60 -11.39
CA ASP A 50 19.83 10.34 -10.14
C ASP A 50 20.08 9.47 -8.89
N ASN A 51 19.96 10.07 -7.70
CA ASN A 51 20.03 9.38 -6.41
C ASN A 51 18.68 9.47 -5.70
N LEU A 52 18.08 8.32 -5.37
CA LEU A 52 16.76 8.27 -4.72
C LEU A 52 16.73 8.96 -3.35
N HIS A 53 17.84 8.98 -2.63
CA HIS A 53 17.95 9.60 -1.30
C HIS A 53 18.22 11.11 -1.34
N ASP A 54 18.68 11.61 -2.49
CA ASP A 54 18.92 13.04 -2.74
C ASP A 54 18.59 13.37 -4.22
N PRO A 55 17.31 13.26 -4.62
CA PRO A 55 16.90 13.40 -6.01
C PRO A 55 17.02 14.83 -6.50
N GLN A 56 17.74 15.05 -7.60
CA GLN A 56 17.98 16.35 -8.22
C GLN A 56 17.71 16.35 -9.73
N GLY A 57 17.43 15.21 -10.34
CA GLY A 57 17.25 15.01 -11.78
C GLY A 57 16.05 14.13 -12.11
N LEU A 58 16.27 13.02 -12.82
CA LEU A 58 15.23 12.16 -13.38
C LEU A 58 14.25 11.62 -12.33
N ILE A 59 14.75 11.28 -11.15
CA ILE A 59 13.90 10.80 -10.05
C ILE A 59 13.06 11.94 -9.49
N LEU A 60 13.65 13.14 -9.31
CA LEU A 60 12.92 14.31 -8.87
C LEU A 60 11.80 14.67 -9.86
N GLU A 61 12.11 14.72 -11.16
CA GLU A 61 11.11 14.98 -12.20
C GLU A 61 9.97 13.96 -12.20
N ALA A 62 10.28 12.67 -11.97
CA ALA A 62 9.26 11.62 -11.85
C ALA A 62 8.36 11.85 -10.61
N MET A 63 8.96 12.21 -9.47
CA MET A 63 8.22 12.54 -8.24
C MET A 63 7.32 13.77 -8.44
N GLU A 64 7.80 14.81 -9.12
CA GLU A 64 7.03 16.02 -9.40
C GLU A 64 5.85 15.74 -10.35
N ARG A 65 6.06 14.96 -11.42
CA ARG A 65 4.97 14.52 -12.30
C ARG A 65 3.90 13.73 -11.55
N MET A 66 4.32 12.82 -10.68
CA MET A 66 3.40 12.05 -9.85
C MET A 66 2.62 12.95 -8.90
N ALA A 67 3.28 13.90 -8.23
CA ALA A 67 2.64 14.86 -7.36
C ALA A 67 1.58 15.68 -8.12
N GLY A 68 1.89 16.15 -9.34
CA GLY A 68 0.96 16.86 -10.21
C GLY A 68 -0.26 16.02 -10.59
N LEU A 69 -0.04 14.74 -10.95
CA LEU A 69 -1.12 13.81 -11.34
C LEU A 69 -2.11 13.56 -10.20
N TYR A 70 -1.61 13.44 -8.97
CA TYR A 70 -2.43 13.18 -7.78
C TYR A 70 -2.84 14.46 -7.03
N HIS A 71 -2.55 15.65 -7.57
CA HIS A 71 -2.81 16.93 -6.91
C HIS A 71 -2.22 17.01 -5.50
N ALA A 72 -1.10 16.33 -5.28
CA ALA A 72 -0.38 16.30 -4.01
C ALA A 72 0.73 17.37 -4.00
N LYS A 73 1.07 17.86 -2.81
CA LYS A 73 2.16 18.82 -2.64
C LYS A 73 3.53 18.20 -2.98
N LYS A 74 3.70 16.92 -2.64
CA LYS A 74 4.91 16.13 -2.93
C LYS A 74 4.55 14.66 -3.05
N SER A 75 5.34 13.91 -3.80
CA SER A 75 5.32 12.46 -3.83
C SER A 75 6.71 11.89 -3.56
N TYR A 76 6.75 10.64 -3.11
CA TYR A 76 8.00 9.94 -2.79
C TYR A 76 7.96 8.53 -3.34
N LEU A 77 9.03 8.09 -4.00
CA LEU A 77 9.22 6.70 -4.42
C LEU A 77 9.78 5.90 -3.25
N LEU A 78 9.10 4.81 -2.91
CA LEU A 78 9.43 3.99 -1.74
C LEU A 78 9.99 2.64 -2.18
N VAL A 79 11.19 2.30 -1.77
CA VAL A 79 11.81 0.98 -2.02
C VAL A 79 11.39 -0.10 -1.02
N GLY A 80 10.89 0.31 0.15
CA GLY A 80 10.38 -0.60 1.17
C GLY A 80 8.92 -1.06 0.96
N GLY A 81 8.33 -0.78 -0.21
CA GLY A 81 6.95 -1.13 -0.57
C GLY A 81 5.90 -0.36 0.24
N SER A 82 4.62 -0.71 0.01
CA SER A 82 3.48 -0.08 0.69
C SER A 82 3.52 -0.22 2.21
N THR A 83 4.18 -1.24 2.74
CA THR A 83 4.38 -1.38 4.19
C THR A 83 5.17 -0.20 4.74
N CYS A 84 6.28 0.19 4.10
CA CYS A 84 7.05 1.37 4.48
C CYS A 84 6.20 2.64 4.39
N GLY A 85 5.40 2.79 3.33
CA GLY A 85 4.47 3.89 3.15
C GLY A 85 3.46 4.00 4.28
N ASN A 86 2.83 2.91 4.66
CA ASN A 86 1.86 2.85 5.75
C ASN A 86 2.49 3.21 7.10
N LEU A 87 3.70 2.68 7.39
CA LEU A 87 4.42 3.05 8.60
C LEU A 87 4.72 4.55 8.61
N THR A 88 5.25 5.08 7.51
CA THR A 88 5.59 6.50 7.36
C THR A 88 4.36 7.39 7.56
N ALA A 89 3.22 7.04 6.95
CA ALA A 89 1.97 7.78 7.07
C ALA A 89 1.50 7.86 8.53
N VAL A 90 1.44 6.72 9.23
CA VAL A 90 1.02 6.69 10.65
C VAL A 90 2.00 7.45 11.54
N PHE A 91 3.32 7.30 11.30
CA PHE A 91 4.35 7.98 12.09
C PHE A 91 4.34 9.50 11.87
N SER A 92 3.98 9.95 10.66
CA SER A 92 3.86 11.38 10.33
C SER A 92 2.57 12.00 10.86
N ALA A 93 1.48 11.23 10.86
CA ALA A 93 0.16 11.73 11.27
C ALA A 93 -0.02 11.79 12.80
N LEU A 94 0.67 10.92 13.55
CA LEU A 94 0.43 10.77 14.98
C LEU A 94 1.70 10.95 15.81
N PRO A 95 1.60 11.61 16.98
CA PRO A 95 2.65 11.56 18.00
C PRO A 95 2.76 10.13 18.57
N GLN A 96 3.86 9.85 19.28
CA GLN A 96 3.98 8.63 20.07
C GLN A 96 2.82 8.58 21.10
N LYS A 97 2.22 7.39 21.25
CA LYS A 97 1.05 7.14 22.10
C LYS A 97 -0.22 7.91 21.66
N GLY A 98 -0.27 8.41 20.43
CA GLY A 98 -1.48 9.01 19.86
C GLY A 98 -2.63 8.00 19.72
N CYS A 99 -3.80 8.47 19.33
CA CYS A 99 -4.97 7.64 19.10
C CYS A 99 -5.27 7.52 17.61
N ILE A 100 -5.48 6.29 17.13
CA ILE A 100 -5.81 5.96 15.76
C ILE A 100 -7.16 5.23 15.68
N LEU A 101 -8.02 5.67 14.77
CA LEU A 101 -9.22 4.95 14.38
C LEU A 101 -8.92 4.15 13.10
N MET A 102 -9.19 2.86 13.12
CA MET A 102 -8.94 2.00 11.96
C MET A 102 -9.97 0.88 11.85
N GLY A 103 -10.28 0.50 10.61
CA GLY A 103 -11.10 -0.67 10.35
C GLY A 103 -10.42 -1.95 10.83
N ARG A 104 -11.19 -2.87 11.42
CA ARG A 104 -10.66 -4.17 11.89
C ARG A 104 -10.05 -5.00 10.77
N GLY A 105 -10.50 -4.79 9.51
CA GLY A 105 -9.96 -5.41 8.29
C GLY A 105 -8.71 -4.74 7.70
N SER A 106 -8.12 -3.74 8.36
CA SER A 106 -6.92 -3.06 7.87
C SER A 106 -5.73 -4.01 7.70
N HIS A 107 -4.87 -3.71 6.74
CA HIS A 107 -3.67 -4.51 6.50
C HIS A 107 -2.73 -4.52 7.72
N LYS A 108 -2.05 -5.63 7.95
CA LYS A 108 -1.13 -5.84 9.10
C LYS A 108 -0.08 -4.73 9.28
N SER A 109 0.33 -4.04 8.21
CA SER A 109 1.28 -2.93 8.30
C SER A 109 0.76 -1.75 9.11
N ILE A 110 -0.55 -1.48 9.10
CA ILE A 110 -1.18 -0.45 9.93
C ILE A 110 -1.14 -0.86 11.41
N TYR A 111 -1.41 -2.15 11.71
CA TYR A 111 -1.26 -2.69 13.07
C TYR A 111 0.17 -2.57 13.57
N HIS A 112 1.15 -2.92 12.72
CA HIS A 112 2.57 -2.78 13.07
C HIS A 112 2.95 -1.32 13.31
N ALA A 113 2.47 -0.39 12.48
CA ALA A 113 2.72 1.04 12.67
C ALA A 113 2.12 1.54 13.99
N ALA A 114 0.87 1.18 14.28
CA ALA A 114 0.21 1.55 15.54
C ALA A 114 0.93 0.97 16.76
N TRP A 115 1.37 -0.30 16.68
CA TRP A 115 2.13 -0.95 17.75
C TRP A 115 3.50 -0.29 17.99
N LEU A 116 4.28 -0.07 16.93
CA LEU A 116 5.59 0.58 17.02
C LEU A 116 5.48 2.02 17.56
N ARG A 117 4.41 2.74 17.19
CA ARG A 117 4.12 4.09 17.68
C ARG A 117 3.48 4.09 19.05
N GLN A 118 3.14 2.90 19.61
CA GLN A 118 2.41 2.71 20.86
C GLN A 118 1.05 3.42 20.88
N CYS A 119 0.37 3.48 19.74
CA CYS A 119 -0.92 4.13 19.61
C CYS A 119 -2.00 3.38 20.39
N ARG A 120 -2.93 4.12 20.97
CA ARG A 120 -4.25 3.61 21.37
C ARG A 120 -5.06 3.38 20.08
N ILE A 121 -5.63 2.19 19.93
CA ILE A 121 -6.41 1.85 18.76
C ILE A 121 -7.89 1.83 19.09
N VAL A 122 -8.68 2.57 18.32
CA VAL A 122 -10.13 2.47 18.25
C VAL A 122 -10.48 1.74 16.96
N TYR A 123 -11.39 0.79 17.02
CA TYR A 123 -11.76 -0.02 15.85
C TYR A 123 -13.16 0.34 15.35
N THR A 124 -13.31 0.38 14.01
CA THR A 124 -14.59 0.10 13.37
C THR A 124 -14.65 -1.38 12.99
N TYR A 125 -15.85 -1.96 13.04
CA TYR A 125 -16.08 -3.36 12.72
C TYR A 125 -16.92 -3.43 11.45
N PRO A 126 -16.30 -3.71 10.29
CA PRO A 126 -17.06 -3.81 9.04
C PRO A 126 -18.10 -4.92 9.16
N LYS A 127 -19.22 -4.72 8.51
CA LYS A 127 -20.29 -5.75 8.44
C LYS A 127 -19.80 -6.94 7.63
N VAL A 128 -20.31 -8.09 7.95
CA VAL A 128 -20.11 -9.30 7.16
C VAL A 128 -21.41 -9.60 6.41
N GLY A 129 -21.34 -9.59 5.10
CA GLY A 129 -22.46 -9.85 4.22
C GLY A 129 -22.92 -11.31 4.23
N GLN A 130 -23.99 -11.60 3.52
CA GLN A 130 -24.64 -12.92 3.50
C GLN A 130 -23.72 -14.07 3.04
N ILE A 131 -22.75 -13.78 2.17
CA ILE A 131 -21.78 -14.75 1.63
C ILE A 131 -20.45 -14.76 2.39
N GLY A 132 -20.41 -14.13 3.58
CA GLY A 132 -19.19 -14.07 4.40
C GLY A 132 -18.17 -13.04 3.95
N MET A 133 -18.46 -12.19 2.98
CA MET A 133 -17.59 -11.10 2.55
C MET A 133 -17.65 -9.92 3.53
N ILE A 134 -16.51 -9.29 3.74
CA ILE A 134 -16.42 -8.04 4.51
C ILE A 134 -17.03 -6.92 3.65
N GLU A 135 -18.06 -6.27 4.19
CA GLU A 135 -18.65 -5.06 3.63
C GLU A 135 -17.97 -3.81 4.24
N GLY A 136 -18.19 -2.64 3.63
CA GLY A 136 -17.65 -1.39 4.15
C GLY A 136 -18.22 -0.98 5.52
N THR A 137 -17.54 -0.06 6.16
CA THR A 137 -17.97 0.59 7.41
C THR A 137 -18.85 1.80 7.06
N SER A 138 -19.95 1.99 7.74
CA SER A 138 -20.82 3.15 7.51
C SER A 138 -20.21 4.45 8.05
N ILE A 139 -20.53 5.58 7.42
CA ILE A 139 -20.11 6.91 7.90
C ILE A 139 -20.55 7.13 9.37
N ALA A 140 -21.78 6.69 9.71
CA ALA A 140 -22.31 6.82 11.07
C ALA A 140 -21.44 6.11 12.13
N GLU A 141 -20.79 4.99 11.78
CA GLU A 141 -19.88 4.29 12.70
C GLU A 141 -18.59 5.09 12.91
N TYR A 142 -18.05 5.73 11.88
CA TYR A 142 -16.92 6.64 12.01
C TYR A 142 -17.27 7.86 12.86
N GLU A 143 -18.42 8.51 12.61
CA GLU A 143 -18.90 9.65 13.39
C GLU A 143 -19.10 9.30 14.86
N GLN A 144 -19.74 8.17 15.15
CA GLN A 144 -19.93 7.69 16.50
C GLN A 144 -18.59 7.45 17.21
N ALA A 145 -17.63 6.81 16.52
CA ALA A 145 -16.30 6.56 17.08
C ALA A 145 -15.57 7.87 17.43
N LEU A 146 -15.67 8.90 16.57
CA LEU A 146 -15.08 10.21 16.78
C LEU A 146 -15.75 10.96 17.94
N GLN A 147 -17.09 10.90 18.06
CA GLN A 147 -17.84 11.52 19.16
C GLN A 147 -17.44 10.94 20.53
N VAL A 148 -17.28 9.61 20.59
CA VAL A 148 -16.93 8.91 21.85
C VAL A 148 -15.44 9.06 22.18
N ASN A 149 -14.58 9.27 21.18
CA ASN A 149 -13.13 9.34 21.34
C ASN A 149 -12.58 10.65 20.72
N PRO A 150 -12.72 11.79 21.36
CA PRO A 150 -12.32 13.09 20.80
C PRO A 150 -10.80 13.27 20.64
N ASP A 151 -10.00 12.36 21.20
CA ASP A 151 -8.53 12.33 21.10
C ASP A 151 -8.02 11.54 19.88
N ILE A 152 -8.90 11.03 19.01
CA ILE A 152 -8.49 10.41 17.75
C ILE A 152 -7.79 11.46 16.90
N GLY A 153 -6.50 11.20 16.60
CA GLY A 153 -5.65 12.09 15.79
C GLY A 153 -5.53 11.66 14.33
N ALA A 154 -5.91 10.42 14.00
CA ALA A 154 -5.91 9.93 12.62
C ALA A 154 -6.93 8.81 12.41
N ILE A 155 -7.45 8.74 11.19
CA ILE A 155 -8.34 7.67 10.71
C ILE A 155 -7.64 6.95 9.57
N VAL A 156 -7.70 5.61 9.58
CA VAL A 156 -7.22 4.77 8.48
C VAL A 156 -8.40 4.00 7.89
N VAL A 157 -8.68 4.27 6.64
CA VAL A 157 -9.71 3.61 5.85
C VAL A 157 -9.05 2.76 4.77
N THR A 158 -9.51 1.52 4.59
CA THR A 158 -9.05 0.62 3.53
C THR A 158 -10.12 0.55 2.44
N SER A 159 -9.88 1.24 1.31
CA SER A 159 -10.81 1.26 0.18
C SER A 159 -10.03 1.11 -1.14
N PRO A 160 -10.37 0.13 -1.98
CA PRO A 160 -11.27 -0.99 -1.69
C PRO A 160 -10.74 -1.91 -0.60
N THR A 161 -11.64 -2.70 0.03
CA THR A 161 -11.25 -3.79 0.93
C THR A 161 -10.55 -4.91 0.13
N TYR A 162 -10.02 -5.91 0.83
CA TYR A 162 -9.40 -7.08 0.16
C TYR A 162 -10.38 -7.81 -0.77
N GLU A 163 -11.66 -7.80 -0.43
CA GLU A 163 -12.75 -8.39 -1.21
C GLU A 163 -13.24 -7.49 -2.36
N GLY A 164 -12.71 -6.27 -2.47
CA GLY A 164 -13.08 -5.32 -3.53
C GLY A 164 -14.24 -4.39 -3.18
N MET A 165 -14.70 -4.34 -1.94
CA MET A 165 -15.76 -3.45 -1.50
C MET A 165 -15.23 -2.03 -1.29
N LEU A 166 -15.96 -1.05 -1.80
CA LEU A 166 -15.63 0.38 -1.61
C LEU A 166 -16.19 0.89 -0.30
N GLU A 167 -15.41 1.70 0.39
CA GLU A 167 -15.88 2.50 1.52
C GLU A 167 -16.56 3.80 1.03
N PRO A 168 -17.64 4.27 1.68
CA PRO A 168 -18.26 5.56 1.36
C PRO A 168 -17.34 6.68 1.85
N LEU A 169 -16.53 7.23 0.94
CA LEU A 169 -15.56 8.30 1.23
C LEU A 169 -16.01 9.70 0.82
N ASP A 170 -17.22 9.84 0.28
CA ASP A 170 -17.82 11.10 -0.19
C ASP A 170 -18.59 11.81 0.92
#